data_e1406943aadb56188b7c6d9333c6196f
#
_entry.id   e1406943aadb56188b7c6d9333c6196f
#
_cell.length_a   1.000
_cell.length_b   1.000
_cell.length_c   1.000
_cell.angle_alpha   90.00
_cell.angle_beta   90.00
_cell.angle_gamma   90.00
#
_symmetry.space_group_name_H-M   'P 1'
#
loop_
_entity.id
_entity.type
_entity.pdbx_description
1 polymer ?
#
loop_
_entity_poly.entity_id
_entity_poly.type
_entity_poly.pdbx_seq_one_letter_code
_entity_poly.pdbx_strand_id
1 'polypeptide(L)'
;ENVTIHVTWLGGAFGRKSKPDFVVEAALIAREVGRPVKVTWTREDDLRHGYFHSVSAQHLEGALDAEGRCTAFLHRTVFPPIRSTFEAGLEEPTWGELRLGASDNPFSMPNLRLESGPAPARVRIGWLRSVANVYHAFAIQSFAAELAAAAGRDPRDFLLELIGPPRLVDPAAEGAEYDNYGDSIEDYPIDTGRLAEVVRAAADMARWGRDLPEGHGLGIAAHRSFLSYVATVVEVKIDASGQLTIPGVWSAIDAGTVVNTRHVEAQVEGGTLYGLSNALYGEITAKNGAIEQANFPAWRLMSISEAPRRFQVRIMPSDAPPGGVGEPPTPPAAPALTNAIFAATGRRIRELPIFAAGRNTLTRKGNETT
;
A
#
# COMPACT_ATOMS: atom_id res chain seq x y z
N GLU A 1 -30.08 22.01 -16.60
CA GLU A 1 -29.90 23.07 -17.60
C GLU A 1 -29.36 24.39 -17.00
N ASN A 2 -29.55 24.65 -15.71
CA ASN A 2 -29.13 25.90 -15.04
C ASN A 2 -27.92 25.72 -14.13
N VAL A 3 -27.09 24.69 -14.36
CA VAL A 3 -25.91 24.40 -13.54
C VAL A 3 -24.66 24.61 -14.38
N THR A 4 -23.74 25.45 -13.91
CA THR A 4 -22.42 25.64 -14.50
C THR A 4 -21.39 25.22 -13.45
N ILE A 5 -20.50 24.29 -13.81
CA ILE A 5 -19.42 23.81 -12.93
C ILE A 5 -18.10 24.38 -13.45
N HIS A 6 -17.40 25.14 -12.61
CA HIS A 6 -16.06 25.63 -12.88
C HIS A 6 -15.05 24.74 -12.16
N VAL A 7 -14.29 23.95 -12.92
CA VAL A 7 -13.24 23.10 -12.37
C VAL A 7 -11.97 23.93 -12.21
N THR A 8 -11.43 23.97 -11.00
CA THR A 8 -10.20 24.70 -10.69
C THR A 8 -9.00 23.74 -10.60
N TRP A 9 -7.81 24.29 -10.70
CA TRP A 9 -6.59 23.54 -10.48
C TRP A 9 -6.56 22.97 -9.05
N LEU A 10 -6.08 21.73 -8.92
CA LEU A 10 -5.95 21.00 -7.67
C LEU A 10 -4.50 20.57 -7.46
N GLY A 11 -3.91 20.94 -6.32
CA GLY A 11 -2.53 20.56 -5.99
C GLY A 11 -2.36 19.10 -5.57
N GLY A 12 -3.43 18.49 -5.06
CA GLY A 12 -3.45 17.09 -4.66
C GLY A 12 -4.74 16.74 -3.92
N ALA A 13 -5.20 15.51 -4.06
CA ALA A 13 -6.45 15.04 -3.45
C ALA A 13 -6.26 13.75 -2.64
N PHE A 14 -5.31 12.90 -2.99
CA PHE A 14 -4.99 11.64 -2.33
C PHE A 14 -6.20 10.70 -2.12
N GLY A 15 -7.21 10.79 -3.01
CA GLY A 15 -8.47 10.04 -2.95
C GLY A 15 -9.67 10.84 -2.39
N ARG A 16 -9.44 11.89 -1.58
CA ARG A 16 -10.52 12.63 -0.92
C ARG A 16 -11.52 13.28 -1.90
N LYS A 17 -11.05 13.74 -3.04
CA LYS A 17 -11.88 14.44 -4.04
C LYS A 17 -12.68 13.51 -4.96
N SER A 18 -12.55 12.20 -4.79
CA SER A 18 -13.44 11.21 -5.44
C SER A 18 -14.88 11.22 -4.88
N LYS A 19 -15.11 11.92 -3.76
CA LYS A 19 -16.43 12.17 -3.18
C LYS A 19 -16.80 13.64 -3.37
N PRO A 20 -17.94 13.96 -4.04
CA PRO A 20 -18.32 15.33 -4.34
C PRO A 20 -19.19 15.99 -3.23
N ASP A 21 -19.17 15.48 -2.02
CA ASP A 21 -19.97 15.92 -0.89
C ASP A 21 -19.84 17.44 -0.61
N PHE A 22 -18.64 17.99 -0.73
CA PHE A 22 -18.39 19.42 -0.57
C PHE A 22 -19.11 20.29 -1.62
N VAL A 23 -19.31 19.78 -2.83
CA VAL A 23 -20.10 20.49 -3.88
C VAL A 23 -21.58 20.38 -3.56
N VAL A 24 -22.06 19.21 -3.17
CA VAL A 24 -23.47 18.95 -2.83
C VAL A 24 -23.90 19.81 -1.66
N GLU A 25 -23.11 19.90 -0.60
CA GLU A 25 -23.40 20.74 0.58
C GLU A 25 -23.55 22.22 0.18
N ALA A 26 -22.60 22.75 -0.59
CA ALA A 26 -22.65 24.14 -1.05
C ALA A 26 -23.90 24.41 -1.91
N ALA A 27 -24.24 23.50 -2.81
CA ALA A 27 -25.42 23.64 -3.70
C ALA A 27 -26.74 23.60 -2.89
N LEU A 28 -26.86 22.68 -1.93
CA LEU A 28 -28.06 22.56 -1.11
C LEU A 28 -28.26 23.79 -0.20
N ILE A 29 -27.18 24.29 0.41
CA ILE A 29 -27.24 25.49 1.25
C ILE A 29 -27.58 26.72 0.40
N ALA A 30 -26.94 26.89 -0.78
CA ALA A 30 -27.25 28.01 -1.66
C ALA A 30 -28.72 28.04 -2.12
N ARG A 31 -29.27 26.85 -2.41
CA ARG A 31 -30.70 26.70 -2.74
C ARG A 31 -31.61 27.12 -1.62
N GLU A 32 -31.29 26.66 -0.38
CA GLU A 32 -32.14 26.94 0.81
C GLU A 32 -32.12 28.42 1.20
N VAL A 33 -30.94 29.06 1.16
CA VAL A 33 -30.82 30.49 1.52
C VAL A 33 -31.13 31.45 0.36
N GLY A 34 -31.30 30.93 -0.87
CA GLY A 34 -31.59 31.73 -2.06
C GLY A 34 -30.48 32.73 -2.46
N ARG A 35 -29.24 32.51 -2.07
CA ARG A 35 -28.09 33.39 -2.27
C ARG A 35 -26.82 32.61 -2.58
N PRO A 36 -25.80 33.19 -3.22
CA PRO A 36 -24.48 32.62 -3.31
C PRO A 36 -23.88 32.31 -1.92
N VAL A 37 -23.30 31.15 -1.76
CA VAL A 37 -22.65 30.71 -0.50
C VAL A 37 -21.22 30.21 -0.78
N LYS A 38 -20.36 30.40 0.22
CA LYS A 38 -19.06 29.76 0.31
C LYS A 38 -19.04 28.88 1.55
N VAL A 39 -18.85 27.59 1.36
CA VAL A 39 -18.73 26.63 2.47
C VAL A 39 -17.26 26.34 2.68
N THR A 40 -16.81 26.43 3.94
CA THR A 40 -15.45 26.08 4.36
C THR A 40 -15.53 25.24 5.62
N TRP A 41 -15.09 24.00 5.53
CA TRP A 41 -14.90 23.17 6.71
C TRP A 41 -13.64 23.59 7.45
N THR A 42 -13.70 23.56 8.78
CA THR A 42 -12.51 23.68 9.61
C THR A 42 -11.67 22.40 9.49
N ARG A 43 -10.47 22.40 10.05
CA ARG A 43 -9.66 21.17 10.10
C ARG A 43 -10.30 20.11 10.97
N GLU A 44 -10.97 20.51 12.02
CA GLU A 44 -11.72 19.65 12.92
C GLU A 44 -12.88 18.97 12.20
N ASP A 45 -13.62 19.71 11.38
CA ASP A 45 -14.70 19.15 10.57
C ASP A 45 -14.16 18.13 9.57
N ASP A 46 -13.09 18.47 8.84
CA ASP A 46 -12.50 17.64 7.81
C ASP A 46 -11.94 16.30 8.37
N LEU A 47 -11.24 16.35 9.52
CA LEU A 47 -10.69 15.15 10.16
C LEU A 47 -11.78 14.26 10.77
N ARG A 48 -12.83 14.83 11.35
CA ARG A 48 -13.90 14.08 12.02
C ARG A 48 -14.96 13.55 11.06
N HIS A 49 -15.22 14.27 9.99
CA HIS A 49 -16.34 13.99 9.08
C HIS A 49 -15.92 13.67 7.66
N GLY A 50 -14.63 13.48 7.40
CA GLY A 50 -14.11 13.03 6.11
C GLY A 50 -14.49 11.59 5.75
N TYR A 51 -13.90 11.08 4.69
CA TYR A 51 -13.99 9.66 4.32
C TYR A 51 -12.69 8.98 4.71
N PHE A 52 -12.79 7.83 5.36
CA PHE A 52 -11.65 7.12 5.93
C PHE A 52 -11.22 5.96 5.02
N HIS A 53 -9.94 5.60 5.11
CA HIS A 53 -9.47 4.36 4.47
C HIS A 53 -10.03 3.16 5.21
N SER A 54 -10.34 2.08 4.49
CA SER A 54 -10.80 0.85 5.09
C SER A 54 -9.73 0.24 6.00
N VAL A 55 -10.14 -0.18 7.19
CA VAL A 55 -9.35 -1.15 7.95
C VAL A 55 -9.50 -2.53 7.33
N SER A 56 -8.51 -3.40 7.47
CA SER A 56 -8.58 -4.74 6.91
C SER A 56 -8.06 -5.79 7.88
N ALA A 57 -8.60 -7.00 7.79
CA ALA A 57 -8.04 -8.19 8.38
C ALA A 57 -7.62 -9.15 7.26
N GLN A 58 -6.40 -9.67 7.37
CA GLN A 58 -5.78 -10.52 6.37
C GLN A 58 -5.34 -11.82 7.04
N HIS A 59 -5.80 -12.95 6.50
CA HIS A 59 -5.35 -14.27 6.96
C HIS A 59 -4.64 -14.97 5.81
N LEU A 60 -3.42 -15.44 6.05
CA LEU A 60 -2.59 -16.09 5.05
C LEU A 60 -2.10 -17.43 5.58
N GLU A 61 -2.17 -18.43 4.71
CA GLU A 61 -1.55 -19.75 4.94
C GLU A 61 -0.69 -20.09 3.73
N GLY A 62 0.43 -20.77 3.96
CA GLY A 62 1.33 -21.21 2.91
C GLY A 62 1.93 -22.58 3.24
N ALA A 63 2.22 -23.35 2.19
CA ALA A 63 2.90 -24.61 2.30
C ALA A 63 4.23 -24.56 1.56
N LEU A 64 5.27 -25.16 2.18
CA LEU A 64 6.59 -25.33 1.59
C LEU A 64 6.84 -26.83 1.36
N ASP A 65 7.50 -27.15 0.25
CA ASP A 65 8.01 -28.51 0.03
C ASP A 65 9.34 -28.77 0.77
N ALA A 66 9.89 -29.95 0.60
CA ALA A 66 11.13 -30.34 1.25
C ALA A 66 12.36 -29.51 0.81
N GLU A 67 12.28 -28.89 -0.35
CA GLU A 67 13.30 -28.00 -0.90
C GLU A 67 13.06 -26.53 -0.52
N GLY A 68 12.01 -26.24 0.27
CA GLY A 68 11.65 -24.91 0.74
C GLY A 68 10.99 -24.04 -0.34
N ARG A 69 10.38 -24.63 -1.37
CA ARG A 69 9.63 -23.91 -2.40
C ARG A 69 8.16 -23.80 -1.99
N CYS A 70 7.53 -22.67 -2.28
CA CYS A 70 6.11 -22.47 -1.99
C CYS A 70 5.23 -23.30 -2.95
N THR A 71 4.42 -24.18 -2.39
CA THR A 71 3.53 -25.06 -3.16
C THR A 71 2.06 -24.72 -3.03
N ALA A 72 1.67 -23.94 -2.02
CA ALA A 72 0.32 -23.46 -1.84
C ALA A 72 0.31 -22.11 -1.09
N PHE A 73 -0.65 -21.28 -1.43
CA PHE A 73 -0.86 -19.97 -0.82
C PHE A 73 -2.34 -19.67 -0.72
N LEU A 74 -2.85 -19.54 0.48
CA LEU A 74 -4.19 -19.07 0.78
C LEU A 74 -4.13 -17.63 1.25
N HIS A 75 -4.97 -16.77 0.68
CA HIS A 75 -5.17 -15.40 1.13
C HIS A 75 -6.65 -15.14 1.37
N ARG A 76 -7.03 -14.88 2.62
CA ARG A 76 -8.36 -14.40 3.01
C ARG A 76 -8.27 -12.93 3.35
N THR A 77 -9.03 -12.10 2.66
CA THR A 77 -9.07 -10.65 2.88
C THR A 77 -10.47 -10.21 3.28
N VAL A 78 -10.57 -9.42 4.35
CA VAL A 78 -11.84 -8.85 4.83
C VAL A 78 -11.65 -7.38 5.12
N PHE A 79 -12.47 -6.54 4.50
CA PHE A 79 -12.44 -5.08 4.68
C PHE A 79 -13.77 -4.45 4.28
N PRO A 80 -14.19 -3.34 4.91
CA PRO A 80 -15.35 -2.59 4.46
C PRO A 80 -15.14 -2.02 3.06
N PRO A 81 -15.98 -2.37 2.07
CA PRO A 81 -15.80 -1.90 0.71
C PRO A 81 -16.14 -0.41 0.56
N ILE A 82 -15.39 0.30 -0.28
CA ILE A 82 -15.67 1.71 -0.61
C ILE A 82 -17.06 1.85 -1.24
N ARG A 83 -17.46 0.86 -2.01
CA ARG A 83 -18.74 0.84 -2.70
C ARG A 83 -19.94 0.84 -1.74
N SER A 84 -19.78 0.41 -0.49
CA SER A 84 -20.80 0.52 0.57
C SER A 84 -21.29 1.95 0.82
N THR A 85 -20.50 2.97 0.44
CA THR A 85 -20.89 4.39 0.51
C THR A 85 -21.93 4.78 -0.54
N PHE A 86 -22.08 3.99 -1.61
CA PHE A 86 -23.01 4.23 -2.71
C PHE A 86 -24.15 3.22 -2.75
N GLU A 87 -23.94 2.02 -2.22
CA GLU A 87 -24.92 0.93 -2.20
C GLU A 87 -25.18 0.52 -0.76
N ALA A 88 -26.40 0.82 -0.29
CA ALA A 88 -26.81 0.48 1.07
C ALA A 88 -26.87 -1.04 1.24
N GLY A 89 -26.28 -1.55 2.31
CA GLY A 89 -26.26 -2.97 2.66
C GLY A 89 -25.16 -3.79 1.97
N LEU A 90 -24.33 -3.18 1.11
CA LEU A 90 -23.16 -3.85 0.56
C LEU A 90 -22.07 -3.95 1.62
N GLU A 91 -21.76 -5.17 2.03
CA GLU A 91 -20.74 -5.46 3.05
C GLU A 91 -19.55 -6.24 2.49
N GLU A 92 -19.69 -6.87 1.32
CA GLU A 92 -18.65 -7.66 0.69
C GLU A 92 -17.86 -6.85 -0.36
N PRO A 93 -16.52 -7.03 -0.43
CA PRO A 93 -15.70 -6.43 -1.48
C PRO A 93 -16.15 -6.91 -2.86
N THR A 94 -16.17 -6.01 -3.83
CA THR A 94 -16.38 -6.34 -5.23
C THR A 94 -15.07 -6.77 -5.90
N TRP A 95 -15.16 -7.43 -7.06
CA TRP A 95 -13.98 -7.71 -7.89
C TRP A 95 -13.17 -6.45 -8.19
N GLY A 96 -13.83 -5.31 -8.41
CA GLY A 96 -13.17 -4.02 -8.63
C GLY A 96 -12.31 -3.55 -7.45
N GLU A 97 -12.51 -4.07 -6.25
CA GLU A 97 -11.68 -3.80 -5.07
C GLU A 97 -10.68 -4.92 -4.80
N LEU A 98 -11.03 -6.18 -5.06
CA LEU A 98 -10.14 -7.34 -4.91
C LEU A 98 -9.00 -7.32 -5.93
N ARG A 99 -9.23 -6.82 -7.16
CA ARG A 99 -8.19 -6.65 -8.18
C ARG A 99 -7.09 -5.65 -7.82
N LEU A 100 -7.28 -4.91 -6.73
CA LEU A 100 -6.28 -3.98 -6.23
C LEU A 100 -5.30 -4.71 -5.30
N GLY A 101 -4.53 -5.63 -5.84
CA GLY A 101 -3.43 -6.32 -5.17
C GLY A 101 -3.75 -7.73 -4.65
N ALA A 102 -5.00 -8.19 -4.68
CA ALA A 102 -5.34 -9.53 -4.21
C ALA A 102 -5.56 -10.51 -5.36
N SER A 103 -6.52 -10.25 -6.26
CA SER A 103 -6.82 -11.14 -7.38
C SER A 103 -5.86 -10.98 -8.57
N ASP A 104 -5.07 -9.92 -8.62
CA ASP A 104 -4.00 -9.69 -9.58
C ASP A 104 -2.59 -10.01 -9.04
N ASN A 105 -2.52 -10.83 -7.98
CA ASN A 105 -1.25 -11.29 -7.43
C ASN A 105 -0.49 -12.13 -8.48
N PRO A 106 0.70 -11.69 -8.93
CA PRO A 106 1.39 -12.32 -10.05
C PRO A 106 2.26 -13.53 -9.65
N PHE A 107 2.17 -14.02 -8.44
CA PHE A 107 3.02 -15.11 -7.96
C PHE A 107 2.77 -16.42 -8.73
N SER A 108 3.85 -17.13 -9.02
CA SER A 108 3.86 -18.41 -9.74
C SER A 108 3.95 -19.56 -8.72
N MET A 109 2.80 -20.13 -8.37
CA MET A 109 2.77 -21.30 -7.49
C MET A 109 1.66 -22.25 -7.90
N PRO A 110 1.79 -23.55 -7.60
CA PRO A 110 0.83 -24.57 -8.07
C PRO A 110 -0.59 -24.37 -7.55
N ASN A 111 -0.74 -23.84 -6.33
CA ASN A 111 -2.03 -23.68 -5.68
C ASN A 111 -2.14 -22.30 -5.07
N LEU A 112 -2.97 -21.45 -5.66
CA LEU A 112 -3.31 -20.13 -5.14
C LEU A 112 -4.81 -20.08 -4.89
N ARG A 113 -5.21 -19.67 -3.68
CA ARG A 113 -6.61 -19.47 -3.33
C ARG A 113 -6.82 -18.11 -2.68
N LEU A 114 -7.73 -17.34 -3.24
CA LEU A 114 -8.20 -16.07 -2.69
C LEU A 114 -9.62 -16.25 -2.15
N GLU A 115 -9.86 -15.76 -0.94
CA GLU A 115 -11.17 -15.72 -0.31
C GLU A 115 -11.44 -14.32 0.24
N SER A 116 -12.69 -13.89 0.21
CA SER A 116 -13.17 -12.68 0.85
C SER A 116 -14.43 -12.93 1.65
N GLY A 117 -14.79 -12.00 2.52
CA GLY A 117 -15.98 -12.09 3.34
C GLY A 117 -16.51 -10.71 3.73
N PRO A 118 -17.71 -10.64 4.32
CA PRO A 118 -18.36 -9.39 4.65
C PRO A 118 -17.67 -8.64 5.78
N ALA A 119 -17.63 -7.31 5.64
CA ALA A 119 -17.21 -6.38 6.67
C ALA A 119 -18.06 -5.10 6.61
N PRO A 120 -18.98 -4.89 7.55
CA PRO A 120 -19.81 -3.70 7.53
C PRO A 120 -19.00 -2.44 7.84
N ALA A 121 -19.19 -1.41 7.04
CA ALA A 121 -18.63 -0.10 7.33
C ALA A 121 -19.36 0.55 8.52
N ARG A 122 -18.59 1.01 9.52
CA ARG A 122 -19.13 1.75 10.69
C ARG A 122 -18.84 3.24 10.61
N VAL A 123 -18.04 3.66 9.64
CA VAL A 123 -17.70 5.04 9.31
C VAL A 123 -17.78 5.22 7.79
N ARG A 124 -17.76 6.47 7.33
CA ARG A 124 -17.73 6.74 5.88
C ARG A 124 -16.41 6.28 5.28
N ILE A 125 -16.47 5.37 4.31
CA ILE A 125 -15.30 4.83 3.64
C ILE A 125 -15.08 5.54 2.32
N GLY A 126 -13.81 5.81 1.99
CA GLY A 126 -13.41 6.46 0.75
C GLY A 126 -12.02 6.04 0.30
N TRP A 127 -11.61 6.64 -0.82
CA TRP A 127 -10.30 6.37 -1.40
C TRP A 127 -9.19 7.06 -0.61
N LEU A 128 -8.12 6.35 -0.38
CA LEU A 128 -6.81 6.85 0.02
C LEU A 128 -5.81 6.42 -1.04
N ARG A 129 -4.74 7.15 -1.24
CA ARG A 129 -3.66 6.86 -2.20
C ARG A 129 -3.34 5.36 -2.24
N SER A 130 -3.48 4.74 -3.40
CA SER A 130 -3.30 3.30 -3.70
C SER A 130 -4.41 2.35 -3.24
N VAL A 131 -5.44 2.85 -2.58
CA VAL A 131 -6.66 2.11 -2.23
C VAL A 131 -6.35 0.76 -1.55
N ALA A 132 -7.01 -0.33 -1.96
CA ALA A 132 -6.82 -1.66 -1.39
C ALA A 132 -5.42 -2.25 -1.62
N ASN A 133 -4.68 -1.77 -2.62
CA ASN A 133 -3.28 -2.20 -2.83
C ASN A 133 -2.42 -2.04 -1.58
N VAL A 134 -2.70 -1.05 -0.71
CA VAL A 134 -1.90 -0.78 0.49
C VAL A 134 -1.89 -1.98 1.44
N TYR A 135 -3.07 -2.47 1.82
CA TYR A 135 -3.16 -3.58 2.77
C TYR A 135 -2.95 -4.94 2.12
N HIS A 136 -3.33 -5.14 0.85
CA HIS A 136 -3.03 -6.39 0.14
C HIS A 136 -1.53 -6.58 -0.07
N ALA A 137 -0.82 -5.53 -0.52
CA ALA A 137 0.63 -5.61 -0.67
C ALA A 137 1.32 -5.82 0.68
N PHE A 138 0.86 -5.16 1.76
CA PHE A 138 1.40 -5.38 3.09
C PHE A 138 1.29 -6.85 3.50
N ALA A 139 0.11 -7.45 3.36
CA ALA A 139 -0.12 -8.83 3.73
C ALA A 139 0.71 -9.81 2.90
N ILE A 140 0.61 -9.73 1.57
CA ILE A 140 1.23 -10.67 0.64
C ILE A 140 2.76 -10.59 0.69
N GLN A 141 3.33 -9.40 0.69
CA GLN A 141 4.79 -9.22 0.67
C GLN A 141 5.43 -9.49 2.03
N SER A 142 4.73 -9.21 3.14
CA SER A 142 5.21 -9.60 4.48
C SER A 142 5.17 -11.11 4.63
N PHE A 143 4.10 -11.77 4.18
CA PHE A 143 3.97 -13.21 4.26
C PHE A 143 4.96 -13.95 3.34
N ALA A 144 5.26 -13.41 2.14
CA ALA A 144 6.33 -13.94 1.31
C ALA A 144 7.68 -13.96 2.05
N ALA A 145 8.01 -12.90 2.80
CA ALA A 145 9.21 -12.85 3.62
C ALA A 145 9.14 -13.77 4.87
N GLU A 146 7.95 -14.06 5.38
CA GLU A 146 7.75 -15.06 6.45
C GLU A 146 8.02 -16.47 5.93
N LEU A 147 7.52 -16.81 4.73
CA LEU A 147 7.79 -18.07 4.05
C LEU A 147 9.29 -18.24 3.74
N ALA A 148 9.95 -17.19 3.26
CA ALA A 148 11.38 -17.17 3.05
C ALA A 148 12.16 -17.51 4.34
N ALA A 149 11.78 -16.90 5.47
CA ALA A 149 12.40 -17.16 6.76
C ALA A 149 12.12 -18.61 7.26
N ALA A 150 10.91 -19.11 7.05
CA ALA A 150 10.56 -20.50 7.38
C ALA A 150 11.34 -21.51 6.54
N ALA A 151 11.65 -21.15 5.28
CA ALA A 151 12.50 -21.95 4.39
C ALA A 151 14.01 -21.79 4.65
N GLY A 152 14.42 -20.86 5.53
CA GLY A 152 15.83 -20.52 5.75
C GLY A 152 16.51 -19.88 4.56
N ARG A 153 15.76 -19.15 3.71
CA ARG A 153 16.20 -18.60 2.44
C ARG A 153 16.27 -17.07 2.47
N ASP A 154 17.09 -16.50 1.59
CA ASP A 154 17.14 -15.06 1.36
C ASP A 154 15.79 -14.54 0.86
N PRO A 155 15.19 -13.50 1.49
CA PRO A 155 13.85 -13.04 1.13
C PRO A 155 13.76 -12.41 -0.28
N ARG A 156 14.84 -11.81 -0.82
CA ARG A 156 14.88 -11.32 -2.20
C ARG A 156 14.82 -12.50 -3.19
N ASP A 157 15.65 -13.50 -2.96
CA ASP A 157 15.74 -14.66 -3.86
C ASP A 157 14.45 -15.49 -3.82
N PHE A 158 13.87 -15.61 -2.64
CA PHE A 158 12.56 -16.24 -2.46
C PHE A 158 11.44 -15.47 -3.16
N LEU A 159 11.43 -14.13 -3.05
CA LEU A 159 10.46 -13.28 -3.75
C LEU A 159 10.60 -13.42 -5.27
N LEU A 160 11.82 -13.43 -5.81
CA LEU A 160 12.06 -13.65 -7.23
C LEU A 160 11.58 -15.04 -7.69
N GLU A 161 11.72 -16.06 -6.86
CA GLU A 161 11.19 -17.40 -7.15
C GLU A 161 9.65 -17.41 -7.15
N LEU A 162 9.00 -16.73 -6.19
CA LEU A 162 7.54 -16.58 -6.17
C LEU A 162 7.02 -15.84 -7.41
N ILE A 163 7.71 -14.81 -7.87
CA ILE A 163 7.39 -14.12 -9.12
C ILE A 163 7.54 -15.07 -10.30
N GLY A 164 8.54 -15.95 -10.26
CA GLY A 164 8.81 -16.98 -11.26
C GLY A 164 9.47 -16.43 -12.52
N PRO A 165 9.56 -17.26 -13.58
CA PRO A 165 10.12 -16.83 -14.86
C PRO A 165 9.27 -15.75 -15.52
N PRO A 166 9.86 -14.93 -16.42
CA PRO A 166 9.11 -13.94 -17.17
C PRO A 166 7.91 -14.56 -17.90
N ARG A 167 6.74 -14.05 -17.62
CA ARG A 167 5.48 -14.45 -18.26
C ARG A 167 4.46 -13.32 -18.17
N LEU A 168 3.44 -13.38 -19.02
CA LEU A 168 2.25 -12.55 -18.93
C LEU A 168 1.20 -13.31 -18.12
N VAL A 169 0.61 -12.63 -17.13
CA VAL A 169 -0.46 -13.18 -16.28
C VAL A 169 -1.77 -12.55 -16.69
N ASP A 170 -2.78 -13.38 -16.89
CA ASP A 170 -4.16 -12.96 -17.10
C ASP A 170 -5.03 -13.50 -15.96
N PRO A 171 -5.40 -12.66 -14.97
CA PRO A 171 -6.26 -13.10 -13.88
C PRO A 171 -7.61 -13.62 -14.32
N ALA A 172 -8.13 -13.17 -15.47
CA ALA A 172 -9.42 -13.64 -16.01
C ALA A 172 -9.32 -15.09 -16.47
N ALA A 173 -8.19 -15.52 -17.01
CA ALA A 173 -7.95 -16.92 -17.36
C ALA A 173 -7.88 -17.84 -16.12
N GLU A 174 -7.62 -17.27 -14.93
CA GLU A 174 -7.58 -17.96 -13.65
C GLU A 174 -8.91 -17.85 -12.87
N GLY A 175 -9.95 -17.25 -13.48
CA GLY A 175 -11.32 -17.18 -12.94
C GLY A 175 -11.65 -15.91 -12.16
N ALA A 176 -10.79 -14.89 -12.17
CA ALA A 176 -11.07 -13.60 -11.57
C ALA A 176 -11.76 -12.65 -12.56
N GLU A 177 -12.67 -11.81 -12.08
CA GLU A 177 -13.11 -10.65 -12.87
C GLU A 177 -12.03 -9.56 -12.78
N TYR A 178 -11.43 -9.22 -13.90
CA TYR A 178 -10.30 -8.29 -13.95
C TYR A 178 -10.46 -7.25 -15.05
N ASP A 179 -10.50 -5.97 -14.71
CA ASP A 179 -10.68 -4.85 -15.64
C ASP A 179 -9.42 -4.03 -15.87
N ASN A 180 -8.28 -4.46 -15.31
CA ASN A 180 -6.95 -3.86 -15.48
C ASN A 180 -6.93 -2.33 -15.33
N TYR A 181 -7.61 -1.79 -14.31
CA TYR A 181 -7.74 -0.35 -14.07
C TYR A 181 -8.50 0.43 -15.16
N GLY A 182 -9.28 -0.26 -16.00
CA GLY A 182 -10.02 0.29 -17.12
C GLY A 182 -9.27 0.27 -18.44
N ASP A 183 -8.07 -0.28 -18.47
CA ASP A 183 -7.22 -0.42 -19.66
C ASP A 183 -7.17 -1.87 -20.17
N SER A 184 -6.84 -2.04 -21.45
CA SER A 184 -6.70 -3.36 -22.07
C SER A 184 -5.55 -4.15 -21.43
N ILE A 185 -5.78 -5.44 -21.16
CA ILE A 185 -4.70 -6.35 -20.71
C ILE A 185 -3.69 -6.64 -21.84
N GLU A 186 -4.07 -6.43 -23.09
CA GLU A 186 -3.19 -6.59 -24.25
C GLU A 186 -2.18 -5.45 -24.31
N ASP A 187 -2.61 -4.20 -24.04
CA ASP A 187 -1.74 -3.02 -24.03
C ASP A 187 -0.93 -2.90 -22.74
N TYR A 188 -1.54 -3.31 -21.62
CA TYR A 188 -0.94 -3.23 -20.28
C TYR A 188 -0.94 -4.59 -19.57
N PRO A 189 -0.21 -5.57 -20.08
CA PRO A 189 -0.18 -6.91 -19.48
C PRO A 189 0.40 -6.88 -18.05
N ILE A 190 0.03 -7.87 -17.25
CA ILE A 190 0.77 -8.15 -16.01
C ILE A 190 2.01 -8.96 -16.40
N ASP A 191 3.14 -8.28 -16.48
CA ASP A 191 4.44 -8.85 -16.89
C ASP A 191 5.31 -9.11 -15.67
N THR A 192 5.52 -10.39 -15.36
CA THR A 192 6.36 -10.79 -14.22
C THR A 192 7.84 -10.52 -14.45
N GLY A 193 8.28 -10.43 -15.69
CA GLY A 193 9.65 -10.04 -16.03
C GLY A 193 9.94 -8.60 -15.58
N ARG A 194 9.04 -7.66 -15.90
CA ARG A 194 9.15 -6.26 -15.45
C ARG A 194 9.13 -6.15 -13.91
N LEU A 195 8.29 -6.94 -13.24
CA LEU A 195 8.25 -6.98 -11.78
C LEU A 195 9.57 -7.51 -11.20
N ALA A 196 10.12 -8.57 -11.75
CA ALA A 196 11.40 -9.14 -11.31
C ALA A 196 12.57 -8.16 -11.52
N GLU A 197 12.57 -7.41 -12.64
CA GLU A 197 13.62 -6.42 -12.92
C GLU A 197 13.62 -5.24 -11.94
N VAL A 198 12.45 -4.72 -11.51
CA VAL A 198 12.43 -3.68 -10.47
C VAL A 198 12.90 -4.23 -9.11
N VAL A 199 12.64 -5.51 -8.78
CA VAL A 199 13.17 -6.16 -7.57
C VAL A 199 14.71 -6.20 -7.63
N ARG A 200 15.29 -6.67 -8.74
CA ARG A 200 16.74 -6.70 -8.92
C ARG A 200 17.36 -5.30 -8.85
N ALA A 201 16.75 -4.33 -9.54
CA ALA A 201 17.24 -2.96 -9.57
C ALA A 201 17.25 -2.28 -8.19
N ALA A 202 16.19 -2.45 -7.40
CA ALA A 202 16.12 -1.93 -6.04
C ALA A 202 17.15 -2.60 -5.11
N ALA A 203 17.29 -3.92 -5.20
CA ALA A 203 18.26 -4.70 -4.45
C ALA A 203 19.71 -4.30 -4.80
N ASP A 204 20.03 -4.13 -6.09
CA ASP A 204 21.34 -3.70 -6.54
C ASP A 204 21.72 -2.30 -6.01
N MET A 205 20.80 -1.34 -6.10
CA MET A 205 21.01 0.02 -5.55
C MET A 205 21.28 -0.01 -4.04
N ALA A 206 20.57 -0.86 -3.31
CA ALA A 206 20.75 -1.05 -1.88
C ALA A 206 22.00 -1.89 -1.56
N ARG A 207 22.66 -2.47 -2.54
CA ARG A 207 23.74 -3.47 -2.37
C ARG A 207 23.28 -4.58 -1.43
N TRP A 208 22.17 -5.25 -1.82
CA TRP A 208 21.59 -6.34 -1.06
C TRP A 208 22.62 -7.44 -0.76
N GLY A 209 22.61 -7.96 0.46
CA GLY A 209 23.58 -8.96 0.91
C GLY A 209 24.90 -8.37 1.45
N ARG A 210 25.03 -7.04 1.51
CA ARG A 210 26.19 -6.41 2.18
C ARG A 210 26.16 -6.63 3.68
N ASP A 211 27.32 -6.62 4.32
CA ASP A 211 27.42 -6.59 5.78
C ASP A 211 26.76 -5.34 6.33
N LEU A 212 25.96 -5.52 7.38
CA LEU A 212 25.26 -4.44 8.08
C LEU A 212 25.77 -4.33 9.50
N PRO A 213 25.86 -3.09 10.06
CA PRO A 213 26.14 -2.90 11.48
C PRO A 213 25.05 -3.54 12.36
N GLU A 214 25.39 -3.79 13.62
CA GLU A 214 24.42 -4.28 14.61
C GLU A 214 23.19 -3.35 14.71
N GLY A 215 22.02 -3.96 14.84
CA GLY A 215 20.74 -3.26 14.90
C GLY A 215 20.22 -2.76 13.54
N HIS A 216 20.95 -2.98 12.46
CA HIS A 216 20.49 -2.65 11.11
C HIS A 216 19.85 -3.86 10.44
N GLY A 217 18.90 -3.61 9.53
CA GLY A 217 18.25 -4.63 8.70
C GLY A 217 17.80 -4.04 7.37
N LEU A 218 17.83 -4.87 6.33
CA LEU A 218 17.25 -4.56 5.02
C LEU A 218 15.96 -5.37 4.82
N GLY A 219 14.94 -4.72 4.27
CA GLY A 219 13.71 -5.38 3.83
C GLY A 219 13.35 -4.96 2.43
N ILE A 220 12.81 -5.88 1.66
CA ILE A 220 12.40 -5.66 0.28
C ILE A 220 10.94 -6.04 0.10
N ALA A 221 10.24 -5.30 -0.77
CA ALA A 221 8.91 -5.63 -1.24
C ALA A 221 8.71 -5.08 -2.65
N ALA A 222 7.82 -5.71 -3.43
CA ALA A 222 7.49 -5.27 -4.77
C ALA A 222 5.99 -5.41 -5.04
N HIS A 223 5.44 -4.50 -5.83
CA HIS A 223 4.03 -4.50 -6.16
C HIS A 223 3.78 -3.92 -7.55
N ARG A 224 2.79 -4.47 -8.27
CA ARG A 224 2.21 -3.86 -9.46
C ARG A 224 0.90 -3.20 -9.08
N SER A 225 0.74 -1.95 -9.44
CA SER A 225 -0.55 -1.26 -9.34
C SER A 225 -0.62 -0.11 -10.34
N PHE A 226 -1.83 0.27 -10.75
CA PHE A 226 -2.03 1.35 -11.72
C PHE A 226 -1.10 1.23 -12.94
N LEU A 227 -0.95 0.01 -13.46
CA LEU A 227 -0.21 -0.35 -14.67
C LEU A 227 1.32 -0.19 -14.57
N SER A 228 1.85 0.09 -13.37
CA SER A 228 3.28 0.26 -13.11
C SER A 228 3.79 -0.71 -12.07
N TYR A 229 5.08 -0.99 -12.11
CA TYR A 229 5.79 -1.93 -11.23
C TYR A 229 6.75 -1.16 -10.33
N VAL A 230 6.69 -1.41 -9.04
CA VAL A 230 7.60 -0.76 -8.08
C VAL A 230 8.17 -1.80 -7.12
N ALA A 231 9.47 -1.74 -6.90
CA ALA A 231 10.12 -2.43 -5.79
C ALA A 231 10.82 -1.41 -4.89
N THR A 232 10.74 -1.63 -3.59
CA THR A 232 11.36 -0.77 -2.58
C THR A 232 12.17 -1.62 -1.62
N VAL A 233 13.40 -1.18 -1.35
CA VAL A 233 14.25 -1.66 -0.26
C VAL A 233 14.31 -0.57 0.79
N VAL A 234 14.07 -0.95 2.05
CA VAL A 234 14.19 -0.08 3.22
C VAL A 234 15.31 -0.61 4.10
N GLU A 235 16.21 0.28 4.55
CA GLU A 235 17.11 0.02 5.65
C GLU A 235 16.56 0.63 6.91
N VAL A 236 16.49 -0.15 7.98
CA VAL A 236 16.20 0.34 9.32
C VAL A 236 17.41 0.20 10.22
N LYS A 237 17.48 1.07 11.23
CA LYS A 237 18.33 0.91 12.39
C LYS A 237 17.46 0.99 13.64
N ILE A 238 17.55 -0.03 14.49
CA ILE A 238 16.87 -0.09 15.78
C ILE A 238 17.95 -0.16 16.85
N ASP A 239 18.02 0.85 17.68
CA ASP A 239 19.01 0.91 18.75
C ASP A 239 18.59 0.10 20.00
N ALA A 240 19.47 0.01 20.99
CA ALA A 240 19.22 -0.72 22.22
C ALA A 240 18.03 -0.19 23.04
N SER A 241 17.60 1.06 22.80
CA SER A 241 16.39 1.65 23.41
C SER A 241 15.11 1.30 22.66
N GLY A 242 15.22 0.67 21.48
CA GLY A 242 14.09 0.39 20.57
C GLY A 242 13.71 1.58 19.70
N GLN A 243 14.57 2.62 19.60
CA GLN A 243 14.32 3.73 18.68
C GLN A 243 14.61 3.30 17.26
N LEU A 244 13.61 3.48 16.37
CA LEU A 244 13.71 3.19 14.95
C LEU A 244 14.15 4.45 14.18
N THR A 245 15.10 4.28 13.28
CA THR A 245 15.48 5.27 12.27
C THR A 245 15.56 4.58 10.90
N ILE A 246 15.45 5.34 9.82
CA ILE A 246 15.51 4.85 8.43
C ILE A 246 16.74 5.46 7.75
N PRO A 247 17.91 4.78 7.76
CA PRO A 247 19.12 5.28 7.12
C PRO A 247 19.01 5.44 5.62
N GLY A 248 18.23 4.56 4.94
CA GLY A 248 18.13 4.58 3.49
C GLY A 248 16.88 3.90 2.93
N VAL A 249 16.47 4.39 1.77
CA VAL A 249 15.43 3.81 0.91
C VAL A 249 15.93 3.80 -0.52
N TRP A 250 15.68 2.70 -1.23
CA TRP A 250 15.99 2.50 -2.63
C TRP A 250 14.76 1.97 -3.34
N SER A 251 14.23 2.74 -4.28
CA SER A 251 13.03 2.34 -5.04
C SER A 251 13.34 2.30 -6.53
N ALA A 252 12.93 1.23 -7.18
CA ALA A 252 12.95 1.10 -8.63
C ALA A 252 11.51 1.09 -9.15
N ILE A 253 11.26 1.83 -10.23
CA ILE A 253 9.95 1.90 -10.89
C ILE A 253 10.09 1.61 -12.37
N ASP A 254 9.22 0.74 -12.90
CA ASP A 254 8.93 0.61 -14.31
C ASP A 254 7.50 1.12 -14.58
N ALA A 255 7.40 2.31 -15.13
CA ALA A 255 6.14 2.97 -15.46
C ALA A 255 5.92 3.07 -16.98
N GLY A 256 6.59 2.23 -17.77
CA GLY A 256 6.58 2.37 -19.21
C GLY A 256 7.33 3.63 -19.67
N THR A 257 6.91 4.19 -20.79
CA THR A 257 7.50 5.41 -21.34
C THR A 257 7.31 6.59 -20.39
N VAL A 258 8.41 7.21 -19.96
CA VAL A 258 8.41 8.34 -19.03
C VAL A 258 8.68 9.64 -19.77
N VAL A 259 7.76 10.61 -19.64
CA VAL A 259 7.89 11.94 -20.25
C VAL A 259 8.71 12.89 -19.39
N ASN A 260 8.55 12.86 -18.07
CA ASN A 260 9.26 13.75 -17.15
C ASN A 260 9.80 12.96 -15.96
N THR A 261 11.09 12.69 -15.99
CA THR A 261 11.79 11.88 -14.97
C THR A 261 11.74 12.51 -13.59
N ARG A 262 11.87 13.83 -13.48
CA ARG A 262 11.84 14.54 -12.18
C ARG A 262 10.48 14.43 -11.49
N HIS A 263 9.39 14.47 -12.27
CA HIS A 263 8.05 14.27 -11.71
C HIS A 263 7.86 12.83 -11.25
N VAL A 264 8.38 11.85 -11.98
CA VAL A 264 8.34 10.44 -11.56
C VAL A 264 9.15 10.24 -10.28
N GLU A 265 10.38 10.75 -10.20
CA GLU A 265 11.20 10.71 -8.99
C GLU A 265 10.48 11.30 -7.79
N ALA A 266 9.89 12.51 -7.93
CA ALA A 266 9.15 13.17 -6.87
C ALA A 266 7.92 12.36 -6.41
N GLN A 267 7.22 11.69 -7.35
CA GLN A 267 6.09 10.82 -7.00
C GLN A 267 6.54 9.53 -6.30
N VAL A 268 7.68 8.95 -6.70
CA VAL A 268 8.25 7.76 -6.05
C VAL A 268 8.67 8.10 -4.61
N GLU A 269 9.41 9.18 -4.42
CA GLU A 269 9.79 9.66 -3.09
C GLU A 269 8.56 9.95 -2.22
N GLY A 270 7.64 10.80 -2.72
CA GLY A 270 6.45 11.20 -1.99
C GLY A 270 5.50 10.03 -1.70
N GLY A 271 5.34 9.07 -2.62
CA GLY A 271 4.51 7.88 -2.43
C GLY A 271 5.06 6.92 -1.40
N THR A 272 6.36 6.67 -1.45
CA THR A 272 7.05 5.81 -0.48
C THR A 272 7.05 6.44 0.91
N LEU A 273 7.37 7.74 1.04
CA LEU A 273 7.32 8.46 2.32
C LEU A 273 5.91 8.45 2.91
N TYR A 274 4.88 8.59 2.07
CA TYR A 274 3.49 8.49 2.48
C TYR A 274 3.16 7.10 3.04
N GLY A 275 3.57 6.04 2.36
CA GLY A 275 3.41 4.65 2.81
C GLY A 275 4.15 4.37 4.12
N LEU A 276 5.39 4.83 4.26
CA LEU A 276 6.18 4.72 5.51
C LEU A 276 5.51 5.47 6.67
N SER A 277 5.02 6.70 6.42
CA SER A 277 4.33 7.50 7.44
C SER A 277 3.06 6.80 7.94
N ASN A 278 2.26 6.24 7.01
CA ASN A 278 1.06 5.48 7.37
C ASN A 278 1.40 4.21 8.15
N ALA A 279 2.42 3.47 7.74
CA ALA A 279 2.85 2.27 8.44
C ALA A 279 3.38 2.56 9.86
N LEU A 280 4.01 3.70 10.05
CA LEU A 280 4.52 4.11 11.37
C LEU A 280 3.42 4.66 12.29
N TYR A 281 2.53 5.53 11.77
CA TYR A 281 1.68 6.40 12.59
C TYR A 281 0.22 6.51 12.16
N GLY A 282 -0.14 6.02 10.95
CA GLY A 282 -1.45 6.27 10.34
C GLY A 282 -2.61 5.60 11.09
N GLU A 283 -3.20 6.27 12.06
CA GLU A 283 -4.32 5.74 12.85
C GLU A 283 -5.42 6.79 13.02
N ILE A 284 -6.66 6.36 12.77
CA ILE A 284 -7.88 7.09 13.16
C ILE A 284 -8.69 6.18 14.08
N THR A 285 -9.04 6.68 15.25
CA THR A 285 -9.79 5.96 16.26
C THR A 285 -11.15 6.61 16.52
N ALA A 286 -12.13 5.82 16.91
CA ALA A 286 -13.46 6.29 17.26
C ALA A 286 -13.82 5.88 18.69
N LYS A 287 -14.42 6.79 19.45
CA LYS A 287 -14.94 6.53 20.79
C LYS A 287 -16.31 7.13 20.95
N ASN A 288 -17.25 6.33 21.45
CA ASN A 288 -18.63 6.77 21.67
C ASN A 288 -19.29 7.39 20.43
N GLY A 289 -19.01 6.85 19.23
CA GLY A 289 -19.59 7.33 17.98
C GLY A 289 -18.92 8.59 17.39
N ALA A 290 -17.80 9.07 17.95
CA ALA A 290 -17.05 10.22 17.45
C ALA A 290 -15.60 9.86 17.16
N ILE A 291 -15.03 10.46 16.12
CA ILE A 291 -13.60 10.36 15.80
C ILE A 291 -12.80 11.14 16.84
N GLU A 292 -11.75 10.52 17.39
CA GLU A 292 -10.90 11.12 18.42
C GLU A 292 -9.90 12.13 17.87
N GLN A 293 -9.36 11.90 16.65
CA GLN A 293 -8.43 12.81 16.02
C GLN A 293 -9.15 14.04 15.48
N ALA A 294 -8.88 15.19 16.08
CA ALA A 294 -9.57 16.43 15.74
C ALA A 294 -8.72 17.37 14.88
N ASN A 295 -7.40 17.41 15.07
CA ASN A 295 -6.50 18.31 14.36
C ASN A 295 -5.12 17.70 14.23
N PHE A 296 -4.18 18.37 13.57
CA PHE A 296 -2.81 17.91 13.28
C PHE A 296 -2.05 17.35 14.50
N PRO A 297 -2.12 17.95 15.70
CA PRO A 297 -1.42 17.37 16.86
C PRO A 297 -1.93 15.99 17.28
N ALA A 298 -3.21 15.68 16.98
CA ALA A 298 -3.84 14.41 17.32
C ALA A 298 -3.68 13.35 16.21
N TRP A 299 -3.25 13.77 15.01
CA TRP A 299 -2.99 12.87 13.88
C TRP A 299 -1.55 12.99 13.43
N ARG A 300 -0.71 12.13 13.99
CA ARG A 300 0.74 12.16 13.76
C ARG A 300 1.09 11.71 12.34
N LEU A 301 1.99 12.44 11.71
CA LEU A 301 2.69 12.10 10.48
C LEU A 301 4.18 11.98 10.76
N MET A 302 4.89 11.29 9.88
CA MET A 302 6.36 11.26 9.88
C MET A 302 6.90 12.67 9.64
N SER A 303 7.75 13.13 10.54
CA SER A 303 8.39 14.45 10.41
C SER A 303 9.61 14.38 9.49
N ILE A 304 10.10 15.57 9.06
CA ILE A 304 11.33 15.67 8.25
C ILE A 304 12.56 15.08 8.96
N SER A 305 12.61 15.12 10.28
CA SER A 305 13.69 14.54 11.06
C SER A 305 13.67 13.00 11.14
N GLU A 306 12.51 12.40 10.90
CA GLU A 306 12.29 10.94 10.86
C GLU A 306 12.41 10.39 9.44
N ALA A 307 12.35 11.26 8.43
CA ALA A 307 12.45 10.87 7.03
C ALA A 307 13.79 10.17 6.72
N PRO A 308 13.82 9.27 5.74
CA PRO A 308 15.04 8.59 5.33
C PRO A 308 16.17 9.58 5.02
N ARG A 309 17.36 9.33 5.57
CA ARG A 309 18.53 10.21 5.32
C ARG A 309 19.05 10.11 3.90
N ARG A 310 18.81 8.97 3.25
CA ARG A 310 19.15 8.71 1.85
C ARG A 310 17.92 8.13 1.15
N PHE A 311 17.54 8.74 0.04
CA PHE A 311 16.53 8.20 -0.85
C PHE A 311 17.12 8.12 -2.26
N GLN A 312 16.99 6.97 -2.92
CA GLN A 312 17.41 6.80 -4.31
C GLN A 312 16.31 6.19 -5.13
N VAL A 313 16.07 6.76 -6.29
CA VAL A 313 15.10 6.28 -7.28
C VAL A 313 15.83 5.82 -8.53
N ARG A 314 15.41 4.68 -9.08
CA ARG A 314 15.77 4.24 -10.42
C ARG A 314 14.51 4.09 -11.25
N ILE A 315 14.43 4.85 -12.33
CA ILE A 315 13.42 4.67 -13.36
C ILE A 315 13.98 3.67 -14.34
N MET A 316 13.26 2.57 -14.56
CA MET A 316 13.67 1.54 -15.51
C MET A 316 13.42 2.02 -16.94
N PRO A 317 14.35 1.78 -17.86
CA PRO A 317 14.10 2.01 -19.28
C PRO A 317 13.00 1.06 -19.77
N SER A 318 12.01 1.60 -20.47
CA SER A 318 10.88 0.81 -20.97
C SER A 318 10.21 1.52 -22.15
N ASP A 319 9.86 0.76 -23.18
CA ASP A 319 9.11 1.19 -24.35
C ASP A 319 7.59 0.87 -24.22
N ALA A 320 7.17 0.29 -23.09
CA ALA A 320 5.77 -0.01 -22.83
C ALA A 320 4.93 1.28 -22.71
N PRO A 321 3.61 1.23 -22.92
CA PRO A 321 2.73 2.37 -22.71
C PRO A 321 2.86 2.94 -21.29
N PRO A 322 2.66 4.27 -21.11
CA PRO A 322 2.82 4.93 -19.81
C PRO A 322 1.83 4.42 -18.77
N GLY A 323 2.31 3.95 -17.64
CA GLY A 323 1.50 3.61 -16.46
C GLY A 323 1.39 4.75 -15.46
N GLY A 324 0.59 4.56 -14.40
CA GLY A 324 0.46 5.51 -13.30
C GLY A 324 1.75 5.63 -12.49
N VAL A 325 2.05 6.83 -12.00
CA VAL A 325 3.24 7.07 -11.15
C VAL A 325 2.89 7.66 -9.78
N GLY A 326 1.65 8.13 -9.62
CA GLY A 326 1.21 8.80 -8.40
C GLY A 326 1.02 7.85 -7.21
N GLU A 327 0.54 6.67 -7.43
CA GLU A 327 0.08 5.71 -6.42
C GLU A 327 1.00 4.49 -6.24
N PRO A 328 1.59 3.91 -7.30
CA PRO A 328 2.35 2.65 -7.22
C PRO A 328 3.48 2.58 -6.19
N PRO A 329 4.16 3.68 -5.81
CA PRO A 329 5.22 3.64 -4.81
C PRO A 329 4.76 3.42 -3.37
N THR A 330 3.46 3.61 -3.08
CA THR A 330 2.93 3.52 -1.71
C THR A 330 2.80 2.08 -1.20
N PRO A 331 2.24 1.10 -1.95
CA PRO A 331 2.01 -0.26 -1.47
C PRO A 331 3.25 -1.02 -0.99
N PRO A 332 4.43 -0.98 -1.65
CA PRO A 332 5.59 -1.73 -1.21
C PRO A 332 6.29 -1.12 0.02
N ALA A 333 5.95 0.10 0.44
CA ALA A 333 6.65 0.80 1.51
C ALA A 333 6.48 0.12 2.89
N ALA A 334 5.24 -0.20 3.29
CA ALA A 334 4.95 -0.83 4.57
C ALA A 334 5.59 -2.22 4.71
N PRO A 335 5.43 -3.15 3.76
CA PRO A 335 6.05 -4.46 3.86
C PRO A 335 7.58 -4.40 3.79
N ALA A 336 8.18 -3.52 2.98
CA ALA A 336 9.63 -3.34 2.98
C ALA A 336 10.14 -2.87 4.35
N LEU A 337 9.45 -1.93 5.01
CA LEU A 337 9.77 -1.47 6.35
C LEU A 337 9.67 -2.61 7.39
N THR A 338 8.56 -3.34 7.41
CA THR A 338 8.34 -4.40 8.40
C THR A 338 9.25 -5.61 8.20
N ASN A 339 9.60 -5.93 6.95
CA ASN A 339 10.61 -6.94 6.63
C ASN A 339 12.01 -6.50 7.08
N ALA A 340 12.35 -5.20 6.96
CA ALA A 340 13.61 -4.65 7.49
C ALA A 340 13.67 -4.72 9.02
N ILE A 341 12.56 -4.41 9.70
CA ILE A 341 12.45 -4.57 11.16
C ILE A 341 12.67 -6.03 11.58
N PHE A 342 12.09 -6.98 10.85
CA PHE A 342 12.34 -8.39 11.13
C PHE A 342 13.81 -8.77 10.92
N ALA A 343 14.44 -8.31 9.84
CA ALA A 343 15.86 -8.56 9.60
C ALA A 343 16.76 -8.00 10.69
N ALA A 344 16.40 -6.83 11.28
CA ALA A 344 17.16 -6.21 12.34
C ALA A 344 16.93 -6.84 13.73
N THR A 345 15.75 -7.41 13.99
CA THR A 345 15.30 -7.76 15.37
C THR A 345 14.78 -9.17 15.55
N GLY A 346 14.54 -9.90 14.46
CA GLY A 346 13.83 -11.19 14.49
C GLY A 346 12.32 -11.07 14.76
N ARG A 347 11.77 -9.86 14.84
CA ARG A 347 10.39 -9.59 15.21
C ARG A 347 9.50 -9.32 14.01
N ARG A 348 8.45 -10.12 13.82
CA ARG A 348 7.43 -9.87 12.78
C ARG A 348 6.40 -8.83 13.24
N ILE A 349 6.12 -7.88 12.35
CA ILE A 349 5.07 -6.88 12.52
C ILE A 349 3.91 -7.30 11.61
N ARG A 350 2.79 -7.66 12.22
CA ARG A 350 1.57 -8.08 11.51
C ARG A 350 0.40 -7.13 11.74
N GLU A 351 0.59 -6.10 12.56
CA GLU A 351 -0.41 -5.07 12.88
C GLU A 351 0.18 -3.68 12.63
N LEU A 352 -0.55 -2.84 11.90
CA LEU A 352 -0.20 -1.44 11.63
C LEU A 352 -1.25 -0.50 12.24
N PRO A 353 -0.86 0.73 12.59
CA PRO A 353 0.48 1.28 12.53
C PRO A 353 1.40 0.74 13.64
N ILE A 354 2.71 0.83 13.41
CA ILE A 354 3.75 0.33 14.33
C ILE A 354 3.69 1.10 15.67
N PHE A 355 3.49 2.41 15.61
CA PHE A 355 3.41 3.32 16.76
C PHE A 355 1.98 3.84 16.92
N ALA A 356 1.02 2.96 17.16
CA ALA A 356 -0.36 3.34 17.46
C ALA A 356 -0.45 4.05 18.82
N ALA A 357 -1.53 4.82 19.05
CA ALA A 357 -1.74 5.53 20.30
C ALA A 357 -1.65 4.58 21.52
N GLY A 358 -0.68 4.83 22.39
CA GLY A 358 -0.41 4.01 23.57
C GLY A 358 0.21 2.61 23.29
N ARG A 359 0.60 2.33 22.04
CA ARG A 359 1.25 1.06 21.65
C ARG A 359 2.56 1.34 20.91
N ASN A 360 3.60 0.63 21.32
CA ASN A 360 4.84 0.49 20.55
C ASN A 360 5.05 -1.00 20.29
N THR A 361 4.77 -1.42 19.06
CA THR A 361 4.89 -2.84 18.70
C THR A 361 6.35 -3.31 18.71
N LEU A 362 7.33 -2.41 18.68
CA LEU A 362 8.75 -2.76 18.77
C LEU A 362 9.19 -3.13 20.20
N THR A 363 8.47 -2.69 21.23
CA THR A 363 8.83 -2.95 22.65
C THR A 363 7.96 -4.02 23.32
N ARG A 364 6.85 -4.43 22.70
CA ARG A 364 6.02 -5.53 23.22
C ARG A 364 6.83 -6.83 23.24
N LYS A 365 6.99 -7.46 24.40
CA LYS A 365 7.41 -8.87 24.47
C LYS A 365 6.34 -9.69 23.73
N GLY A 366 6.76 -10.43 22.70
CA GLY A 366 5.83 -11.22 21.89
C GLY A 366 5.02 -12.16 22.80
N ASN A 367 3.69 -12.03 22.77
CA ASN A 367 2.87 -13.20 22.99
C ASN A 367 3.08 -14.07 21.75
N GLU A 368 3.89 -15.10 21.92
CA GLU A 368 3.89 -16.26 21.05
C GLU A 368 2.47 -16.81 21.06
N THR A 369 1.71 -16.52 20.02
CA THR A 369 0.57 -17.34 19.65
C THR A 369 0.98 -18.09 18.41
N THR A 370 1.21 -19.35 18.67
CA THR A 370 1.38 -20.47 17.73
C THR A 370 0.40 -20.40 16.56
#